data_d2323c0c518d7ccae1b9b7d24b74ff55
#
_entry.id   d2323c0c518d7ccae1b9b7d24b74ff55
#
_cell.length_a   1.000
_cell.length_b   1.000
_cell.length_c   1.000
_cell.angle_alpha   90.00
_cell.angle_beta   90.00
_cell.angle_gamma   90.00
#
_symmetry.space_group_name_H-M   'P 1'
#
loop_
_entity.id
_entity.type
_entity.pdbx_description
1 polymer ?
#
loop_
_entity_poly.entity_id
_entity_poly.type
_entity_poly.pdbx_seq_one_letter_code
_entity_poly.pdbx_strand_id
1 'polypeptide(L)'
;MKLSLFDFDDTLFETPYKEDWSYMDNPFSLSLHKWNFKAKDYVIKDYRKEYLNKNTKVILLTNRISDVEHELKNVLNSHSVFFDEYLPIKGKGGDRSKGNRVLKLLEKYPNTNEVEYWEDKDKHIIDVVNVLKNFPDIKLKINKIT
;
A
#
# COMPACT_ATOMS: atom_id res chain seq x y z
N MET A 1 -9.35 -12.03 12.31
CA MET A 1 -8.54 -10.83 12.16
C MET A 1 -8.65 -10.29 10.74
N LYS A 2 -8.63 -9.00 10.59
CA LYS A 2 -8.70 -8.30 9.31
C LYS A 2 -7.33 -7.74 8.91
N LEU A 3 -7.00 -7.82 7.63
CA LEU A 3 -5.90 -7.07 7.02
C LEU A 3 -6.47 -5.92 6.19
N SER A 4 -6.03 -4.71 6.49
CA SER A 4 -6.39 -3.50 5.73
C SER A 4 -5.15 -3.01 5.00
N LEU A 5 -5.18 -3.11 3.67
CA LEU A 5 -4.04 -2.88 2.78
C LEU A 5 -4.25 -1.58 2.02
N PHE A 6 -3.30 -0.65 2.17
CA PHE A 6 -3.34 0.63 1.49
C PHE A 6 -2.17 0.79 0.55
N ASP A 7 -2.44 1.14 -0.70
CA ASP A 7 -1.45 1.65 -1.62
C ASP A 7 -1.10 3.10 -1.26
N PHE A 8 0.10 3.55 -1.62
CA PHE A 8 0.56 4.90 -1.32
C PHE A 8 0.24 5.88 -2.44
N ASP A 9 0.85 5.67 -3.63
CA ASP A 9 0.77 6.60 -4.73
C ASP A 9 -0.63 6.66 -5.34
N ASP A 10 -1.22 7.85 -5.38
CA ASP A 10 -2.58 8.12 -5.88
C ASP A 10 -3.71 7.39 -5.16
N THR A 11 -3.39 6.82 -4.01
CA THR A 11 -4.37 6.17 -3.13
C THR A 11 -4.49 6.95 -1.81
N LEU A 12 -3.48 6.92 -0.96
CA LEU A 12 -3.44 7.75 0.27
C LEU A 12 -3.08 9.19 -0.04
N PHE A 13 -2.20 9.39 -1.00
CA PHE A 13 -1.68 10.69 -1.39
C PHE A 13 -1.74 10.86 -2.89
N GLU A 14 -2.00 12.09 -3.32
CA GLU A 14 -1.85 12.48 -4.70
C GLU A 14 -0.35 12.60 -5.00
N THR A 15 0.15 11.79 -5.94
CA THR A 15 1.56 11.79 -6.30
C THR A 15 1.86 12.95 -7.24
N PRO A 16 2.73 13.91 -6.83
CA PRO A 16 3.13 15.01 -7.71
C PRO A 16 4.17 14.54 -8.73
N TYR A 17 4.33 15.30 -9.81
CA TYR A 17 5.41 15.14 -10.80
C TYR A 17 5.52 13.74 -11.43
N LYS A 18 4.38 13.13 -11.75
CA LYS A 18 4.34 11.80 -12.39
C LYS A 18 5.09 11.75 -13.72
N GLU A 19 5.06 12.84 -14.46
CA GLU A 19 5.78 13.00 -15.71
C GLU A 19 7.29 12.85 -15.54
N ASP A 20 7.82 13.19 -14.39
CA ASP A 20 9.26 13.07 -14.08
C ASP A 20 9.67 11.62 -13.89
N TRP A 21 8.71 10.73 -13.62
CA TRP A 21 8.99 9.30 -13.44
C TRP A 21 9.49 8.63 -14.71
N SER A 22 9.09 9.14 -15.88
CA SER A 22 9.54 8.59 -17.17
C SER A 22 11.02 8.87 -17.43
N TYR A 23 11.57 9.93 -16.86
CA TYR A 23 12.97 10.29 -16.97
C TYR A 23 13.84 9.62 -15.92
N MET A 24 13.19 9.09 -14.91
CA MET A 24 13.85 8.39 -13.84
C MET A 24 13.68 6.91 -14.08
N ASP A 25 14.66 6.31 -14.74
CA ASP A 25 14.86 4.87 -14.67
C ASP A 25 14.87 4.40 -13.21
N ASN A 26 14.64 5.36 -12.33
CA ASN A 26 14.82 5.17 -10.93
C ASN A 26 13.96 6.14 -10.12
N PRO A 27 12.66 5.85 -9.96
CA PRO A 27 11.82 6.59 -9.01
C PRO A 27 12.37 6.54 -7.59
N PHE A 28 13.44 5.82 -7.41
CA PHE A 28 14.13 5.53 -6.18
C PHE A 28 15.13 6.61 -5.77
N SER A 29 15.68 7.35 -6.73
CA SER A 29 16.60 8.44 -6.47
C SER A 29 15.88 9.72 -6.08
N LEU A 30 14.56 9.74 -6.10
CA LEU A 30 13.77 10.89 -5.71
C LEU A 30 13.71 11.01 -4.20
N SER A 31 14.19 12.13 -3.73
CA SER A 31 13.98 12.55 -2.35
C SER A 31 12.50 12.91 -2.18
N LEU A 32 11.69 11.94 -1.77
CA LEU A 32 10.25 12.13 -1.59
C LEU A 32 9.93 13.28 -0.65
N HIS A 33 10.79 13.56 0.31
CA HIS A 33 10.62 14.65 1.27
C HIS A 33 10.67 16.05 0.61
N LYS A 34 11.20 16.17 -0.61
CA LYS A 34 11.18 17.42 -1.38
C LYS A 34 9.85 17.67 -2.08
N TRP A 35 9.00 16.67 -2.15
CA TRP A 35 7.75 16.74 -2.85
C TRP A 35 6.62 17.08 -1.87
N ASN A 36 5.72 17.94 -2.31
CA ASN A 36 4.55 18.29 -1.53
C ASN A 36 3.42 17.31 -1.86
N PHE A 37 3.32 16.24 -1.09
CA PHE A 37 2.26 15.26 -1.25
C PHE A 37 0.96 15.76 -0.63
N LYS A 38 -0.09 15.77 -1.43
CA LYS A 38 -1.43 16.12 -0.97
C LYS A 38 -2.16 14.86 -0.53
N ALA A 39 -2.58 14.84 0.72
CA ALA A 39 -3.36 13.73 1.25
C ALA A 39 -4.75 13.66 0.59
N LYS A 40 -5.20 12.46 0.28
CA LYS A 40 -6.59 12.20 -0.08
C LYS A 40 -7.38 12.00 1.20
N ASP A 41 -7.99 13.08 1.70
CA ASP A 41 -8.59 13.12 3.04
C ASP A 41 -9.67 12.05 3.26
N TYR A 42 -10.42 11.70 2.22
CA TYR A 42 -11.45 10.66 2.32
C TYR A 42 -10.83 9.26 2.55
N VAL A 43 -9.66 8.98 1.98
CA VAL A 43 -8.94 7.71 2.19
C VAL A 43 -8.22 7.73 3.55
N ILE A 44 -7.65 8.84 3.93
CA ILE A 44 -7.04 9.02 5.26
C ILE A 44 -8.08 8.79 6.36
N LYS A 45 -9.32 9.20 6.13
CA LYS A 45 -10.41 8.96 7.08
C LYS A 45 -10.68 7.46 7.26
N ASP A 46 -10.73 6.72 6.17
CA ASP A 46 -10.86 5.26 6.20
C ASP A 46 -9.65 4.62 6.89
N TYR A 47 -8.44 5.06 6.56
CA TYR A 47 -7.22 4.61 7.22
C TYR A 47 -7.32 4.73 8.75
N ARG A 48 -7.74 5.90 9.24
CA ARG A 48 -7.85 6.14 10.70
C ARG A 48 -8.84 5.21 11.35
N LYS A 49 -9.97 4.98 10.71
CA LYS A 49 -11.00 4.05 11.18
C LYS A 49 -10.44 2.64 11.33
N GLU A 50 -9.70 2.17 10.33
CA GLU A 50 -9.08 0.85 10.35
C GLU A 50 -7.97 0.73 11.39
N TYR A 51 -7.13 1.76 11.50
CA TYR A 51 -6.01 1.79 12.43
C TYR A 51 -6.45 1.73 13.90
N LEU A 52 -7.60 2.33 14.22
CA LEU A 52 -8.15 2.31 15.57
C LEU A 52 -8.81 0.98 15.95
N ASN A 53 -9.03 0.09 15.00
CA ASN A 53 -9.62 -1.22 15.25
C ASN A 53 -8.57 -2.24 15.69
N LYS A 54 -8.67 -2.72 16.94
CA LYS A 54 -7.68 -3.62 17.54
C LYS A 54 -7.58 -5.00 16.86
N ASN A 55 -8.61 -5.43 16.14
CA ASN A 55 -8.62 -6.69 15.40
C ASN A 55 -8.16 -6.54 13.94
N THR A 56 -7.59 -5.39 13.61
CA THR A 56 -7.12 -5.08 12.26
C THR A 56 -5.63 -4.80 12.27
N LYS A 57 -4.91 -5.37 11.30
CA LYS A 57 -3.55 -4.93 10.95
C LYS A 57 -3.63 -4.02 9.74
N VAL A 58 -3.06 -2.85 9.85
CA VAL A 58 -3.05 -1.84 8.79
C VAL A 58 -1.68 -1.83 8.13
N ILE A 59 -1.65 -2.10 6.84
CA ILE A 59 -0.42 -2.41 6.10
C ILE A 59 -0.32 -1.51 4.88
N LEU A 60 0.84 -0.88 4.71
CA LEU A 60 1.16 -0.15 3.49
C LEU A 60 1.74 -1.12 2.46
N LEU A 61 1.04 -1.27 1.34
CA LEU A 61 1.44 -2.13 0.23
C LEU A 61 1.77 -1.27 -0.98
N THR A 62 3.05 -0.96 -1.15
CA THR A 62 3.52 -0.02 -2.18
C THR A 62 4.50 -0.67 -3.15
N ASN A 63 4.52 -0.18 -4.40
CA ASN A 63 5.55 -0.54 -5.36
C ASN A 63 6.75 0.42 -5.35
N ARG A 64 6.82 1.31 -4.38
CA ARG A 64 8.08 1.98 -4.06
C ARG A 64 9.05 0.94 -3.51
N ILE A 65 10.35 1.10 -3.82
CA ILE A 65 11.35 0.15 -3.31
C ILE A 65 11.83 0.53 -1.91
N SER A 66 12.38 -0.46 -1.21
CA SER A 66 12.89 -0.31 0.16
C SER A 66 13.96 0.77 0.30
N ASP A 67 14.66 1.12 -0.78
CA ASP A 67 15.70 2.16 -0.78
C ASP A 67 15.15 3.55 -0.41
N VAL A 68 13.86 3.81 -0.66
CA VAL A 68 13.20 5.08 -0.31
C VAL A 68 12.23 4.93 0.86
N GLU A 69 12.32 3.86 1.63
CA GLU A 69 11.42 3.62 2.76
C GLU A 69 11.51 4.73 3.81
N HIS A 70 12.70 5.25 4.07
CA HIS A 70 12.89 6.33 5.03
C HIS A 70 12.13 7.60 4.60
N GLU A 71 12.27 8.00 3.34
CA GLU A 71 11.59 9.17 2.78
C GLU A 71 10.08 8.96 2.76
N LEU A 72 9.64 7.74 2.42
CA LEU A 72 8.23 7.37 2.44
C LEU A 72 7.64 7.53 3.85
N LYS A 73 8.33 7.02 4.86
CA LYS A 73 7.92 7.16 6.26
C LYS A 73 7.88 8.62 6.70
N ASN A 74 8.80 9.46 6.24
CA ASN A 74 8.79 10.88 6.53
C ASN A 74 7.53 11.57 5.99
N VAL A 75 7.13 11.25 4.76
CA VAL A 75 5.87 11.77 4.19
C VAL A 75 4.68 11.34 5.03
N LEU A 76 4.59 10.05 5.36
CA LEU A 76 3.50 9.51 6.17
C LEU A 76 3.46 10.16 7.57
N ASN A 77 4.60 10.26 8.23
CA ASN A 77 4.72 10.83 9.56
C ASN A 77 4.30 12.32 9.59
N SER A 78 4.63 13.08 8.54
CA SER A 78 4.23 14.48 8.42
C SER A 78 2.71 14.66 8.38
N HIS A 79 1.97 13.61 8.02
CA HIS A 79 0.50 13.58 8.01
C HIS A 79 -0.08 12.76 9.16
N SER A 80 0.75 12.36 10.13
CA SER A 80 0.35 11.52 11.27
C SER A 80 -0.27 10.18 10.83
N VAL A 81 0.29 9.58 9.79
CA VAL A 81 -0.13 8.28 9.25
C VAL A 81 0.93 7.23 9.56
N PHE A 82 0.55 6.18 10.29
CA PHE A 82 1.43 5.11 10.72
C PHE A 82 0.81 3.77 10.37
N PHE A 83 1.66 2.81 9.98
CA PHE A 83 1.23 1.46 9.62
C PHE A 83 1.86 0.43 10.56
N ASP A 84 1.16 -0.68 10.76
CA ASP A 84 1.71 -1.82 11.50
C ASP A 84 2.87 -2.45 10.73
N GLU A 85 2.79 -2.48 9.41
CA GLU A 85 3.85 -2.96 8.52
C GLU A 85 3.93 -2.13 7.25
N TYR A 86 5.14 -2.04 6.72
CA TYR A 86 5.46 -1.42 5.44
C TYR A 86 5.95 -2.51 4.49
N LEU A 87 5.28 -2.69 3.37
CA LEU A 87 5.65 -3.69 2.37
C LEU A 87 6.03 -3.02 1.05
N PRO A 88 7.27 -2.51 0.94
CA PRO A 88 7.82 -2.05 -0.33
C PRO A 88 8.31 -3.22 -1.17
N ILE A 89 8.75 -2.93 -2.40
CA ILE A 89 9.55 -3.87 -3.18
C ILE A 89 10.96 -3.91 -2.57
N LYS A 90 11.50 -5.10 -2.35
CA LYS A 90 12.85 -5.27 -1.78
C LYS A 90 13.92 -5.00 -2.83
N GLY A 91 14.33 -3.74 -2.97
CA GLY A 91 15.35 -3.32 -3.93
C GLY A 91 14.88 -3.39 -5.39
N LYS A 92 15.80 -3.08 -6.31
CA LYS A 92 15.50 -3.01 -7.76
C LYS A 92 15.12 -4.35 -8.39
N GLY A 93 15.63 -5.45 -7.86
CA GLY A 93 15.36 -6.80 -8.35
C GLY A 93 14.23 -7.51 -7.62
N GLY A 94 13.53 -6.81 -6.73
CA GLY A 94 12.47 -7.41 -5.92
C GLY A 94 11.22 -7.75 -6.73
N ASP A 95 10.40 -8.63 -6.17
CA ASP A 95 9.13 -9.03 -6.75
C ASP A 95 8.14 -7.85 -6.74
N ARG A 96 7.66 -7.47 -7.92
CA ARG A 96 6.72 -6.36 -8.10
C ARG A 96 5.26 -6.76 -7.91
N SER A 97 4.99 -8.05 -7.74
CA SER A 97 3.63 -8.55 -7.55
C SER A 97 3.10 -8.18 -6.17
N LYS A 98 2.05 -7.39 -6.13
CA LYS A 98 1.31 -7.12 -4.88
C LYS A 98 0.57 -8.37 -4.40
N GLY A 99 0.08 -9.20 -5.32
CA GLY A 99 -0.54 -10.48 -5.00
C GLY A 99 0.40 -11.40 -4.23
N ASN A 100 1.65 -11.54 -4.67
CA ASN A 100 2.64 -12.37 -3.99
C ASN A 100 2.95 -11.87 -2.57
N ARG A 101 2.99 -10.56 -2.38
CA ARG A 101 3.20 -9.97 -1.05
C ARG A 101 1.98 -10.18 -0.14
N VAL A 102 0.78 -10.14 -0.69
CA VAL A 102 -0.45 -10.49 0.05
C VAL A 102 -0.41 -11.96 0.46
N LEU A 103 0.01 -12.86 -0.42
CA LEU A 103 0.15 -14.28 -0.08
C LEU A 103 1.07 -14.48 1.13
N LYS A 104 2.21 -13.79 1.16
CA LYS A 104 3.14 -13.83 2.31
C LYS A 104 2.50 -13.27 3.58
N LEU A 105 1.67 -12.25 3.47
CA LEU A 105 0.91 -11.73 4.61
C LEU A 105 -0.06 -12.77 5.17
N LEU A 106 -0.74 -13.51 4.32
CA LEU A 106 -1.66 -14.56 4.75
C LEU A 106 -0.91 -15.70 5.46
N GLU A 107 0.30 -16.00 5.05
CA GLU A 107 1.16 -16.95 5.74
C GLU A 107 1.60 -16.43 7.11
N LYS A 108 1.95 -15.15 7.20
CA LYS A 108 2.34 -14.50 8.45
C LYS A 108 1.18 -14.35 9.43
N TYR A 109 0.00 -14.08 8.91
CA TYR A 109 -1.22 -13.88 9.69
C TYR A 109 -2.28 -14.94 9.34
N PRO A 110 -2.09 -16.19 9.80
CA PRO A 110 -2.95 -17.30 9.41
C PRO A 110 -4.39 -17.19 9.92
N ASN A 111 -4.65 -16.33 10.89
CA ASN A 111 -5.98 -16.06 11.43
C ASN A 111 -6.77 -15.01 10.64
N THR A 112 -6.26 -14.59 9.49
CA THR A 112 -6.93 -13.62 8.63
C THR A 112 -8.22 -14.21 8.05
N ASN A 113 -9.34 -13.53 8.27
CA ASN A 113 -10.64 -13.91 7.72
C ASN A 113 -11.25 -12.82 6.83
N GLU A 114 -10.62 -11.64 6.79
CA GLU A 114 -11.08 -10.52 5.98
C GLU A 114 -9.87 -9.73 5.48
N VAL A 115 -9.93 -9.32 4.21
CA VAL A 115 -8.96 -8.42 3.57
C VAL A 115 -9.73 -7.29 2.92
N GLU A 116 -9.35 -6.08 3.23
CA GLU A 116 -9.83 -4.88 2.54
C GLU A 116 -8.65 -4.16 1.91
N TYR A 117 -8.79 -3.76 0.66
CA TYR A 117 -7.69 -3.22 -0.13
C TYR A 117 -8.08 -1.94 -0.86
N TRP A 118 -7.32 -0.88 -0.64
CA TRP A 118 -7.45 0.42 -1.31
C TRP A 118 -6.35 0.58 -2.34
N GLU A 119 -6.73 0.76 -3.61
CA GLU A 119 -5.82 0.82 -4.74
C GLU A 119 -6.42 1.63 -5.89
N ASP A 120 -5.56 2.36 -6.62
CA ASP A 120 -5.96 3.12 -7.81
C ASP A 120 -5.76 2.36 -9.12
N LYS A 121 -4.85 1.37 -9.17
CA LYS A 121 -4.49 0.66 -10.40
C LYS A 121 -5.17 -0.70 -10.53
N ASP A 122 -5.91 -0.88 -11.62
CA ASP A 122 -6.62 -2.13 -11.90
C ASP A 122 -5.69 -3.34 -11.96
N LYS A 123 -4.50 -3.20 -12.55
CA LYS A 123 -3.53 -4.32 -12.63
C LYS A 123 -3.14 -4.88 -11.27
N HIS A 124 -2.99 -4.01 -10.27
CA HIS A 124 -2.67 -4.44 -8.91
C HIS A 124 -3.88 -5.06 -8.21
N ILE A 125 -5.05 -4.51 -8.45
CA ILE A 125 -6.31 -5.08 -7.94
C ILE A 125 -6.50 -6.51 -8.48
N ILE A 126 -6.34 -6.71 -9.78
CA ILE A 126 -6.47 -8.01 -10.43
C ILE A 126 -5.48 -9.01 -9.85
N ASP A 127 -4.24 -8.60 -9.64
CA ASP A 127 -3.18 -9.44 -9.07
C ASP A 127 -3.57 -9.94 -7.66
N VAL A 128 -4.03 -9.04 -6.80
CA VAL A 128 -4.46 -9.38 -5.45
C VAL A 128 -5.72 -10.27 -5.46
N VAL A 129 -6.70 -9.93 -6.29
CA VAL A 129 -7.93 -10.73 -6.44
C VAL A 129 -7.60 -12.16 -6.88
N ASN A 130 -6.66 -12.33 -7.83
CA ASN A 130 -6.27 -13.65 -8.32
C ASN A 130 -5.64 -14.52 -7.22
N VAL A 131 -4.86 -13.93 -6.33
CA VAL A 131 -4.32 -14.66 -5.18
C VAL A 131 -5.43 -15.05 -4.21
N LEU A 132 -6.33 -14.13 -3.90
CA LEU A 132 -7.39 -14.37 -2.90
C LEU A 132 -8.49 -15.32 -3.39
N LYS A 133 -8.60 -15.58 -4.69
CA LYS A 133 -9.46 -16.64 -5.22
C LYS A 133 -9.14 -18.03 -4.65
N ASN A 134 -7.90 -18.26 -4.23
CA ASN A 134 -7.47 -19.50 -3.62
C ASN A 134 -7.83 -19.60 -2.12
N PHE A 135 -8.42 -18.55 -1.55
CA PHE A 135 -8.79 -18.45 -0.15
C PHE A 135 -10.27 -18.08 -0.02
N PRO A 136 -11.21 -19.00 -0.38
CA PRO A 136 -12.63 -18.67 -0.45
C PRO A 136 -13.26 -18.31 0.90
N ASP A 137 -12.62 -18.71 2.01
CA ASP A 137 -13.09 -18.39 3.36
C ASP A 137 -12.69 -16.96 3.80
N ILE A 138 -11.83 -16.30 3.05
CA ILE A 138 -11.44 -14.91 3.33
C ILE A 138 -12.38 -13.97 2.58
N LYS A 139 -13.07 -13.11 3.32
CA LYS A 139 -13.88 -12.05 2.75
C LYS A 139 -12.98 -10.95 2.17
N LEU A 140 -13.12 -10.67 0.87
CA LEU A 140 -12.37 -9.62 0.20
C LEU A 140 -13.26 -8.44 -0.13
N LYS A 141 -12.81 -7.25 0.22
CA LYS A 141 -13.40 -5.99 -0.21
C LYS A 141 -12.36 -5.14 -0.92
N ILE A 142 -12.68 -4.66 -2.12
CA ILE A 142 -11.83 -3.78 -2.91
C ILE A 142 -12.44 -2.38 -2.93
N ASN A 143 -11.61 -1.39 -2.60
CA ASN A 143 -11.93 0.03 -2.74
C ASN A 143 -11.08 0.60 -3.88
N LYS A 144 -11.63 0.69 -5.06
CA LYS A 144 -10.99 1.32 -6.21
C LYS A 144 -10.97 2.82 -6.01
N ILE A 145 -9.77 3.40 -5.99
CA ILE A 145 -9.57 4.84 -5.83
C ILE A 145 -9.42 5.49 -7.21
N THR A 146 -10.11 6.58 -7.41
CA THR A 146 -10.09 7.33 -8.67
C THR A 146 -9.47 8.72 -8.50
#